data_67c1a6098f222ecb13f4a09036a3e2ea
#
_entry.id   67c1a6098f222ecb13f4a09036a3e2ea
#
_cell.length_a   1.000
_cell.length_b   1.000
_cell.length_c   1.000
_cell.angle_alpha   90.00
_cell.angle_beta   90.00
_cell.angle_gamma   90.00
#
_symmetry.space_group_name_H-M   'P 1'
#
loop_
_entity.id
_entity.type
_entity.pdbx_description
1 polymer ?
#
loop_
_entity_poly.entity_id
_entity_poly.type
_entity_poly.pdbx_seq_one_letter_code
_entity_poly.pdbx_strand_id
1 'polypeptide(L)'
;MNCPSCGAPMRLESDAESLTCDYCGSNVFPEKTDDGVRVLGAPTDEMCPKCSMGLVDAAFSGVRILYCTRCRGMLIGMEVFAALVQTLRNGQEGGIAPKAPDRSELDRRLNCPHCHQAMDTHFYAGPGNVILSDCERCSLDWLDHGKLLRIAHAPDALREEAEA
;
A
#
# COMPACT_ATOMS: atom_id res chain seq x y z
N MET A 1 -0.02 -3.74 19.32
CA MET A 1 -1.41 -3.66 19.84
C MET A 1 -1.55 -4.62 21.01
N ASN A 2 -2.18 -4.19 22.08
CA ASN A 2 -2.44 -5.04 23.23
C ASN A 2 -3.83 -5.69 23.12
N CYS A 3 -3.92 -6.90 23.65
CA CYS A 3 -5.19 -7.65 23.65
C CYS A 3 -6.28 -6.90 24.43
N PRO A 4 -7.45 -6.65 23.83
CA PRO A 4 -8.53 -5.97 24.54
C PRO A 4 -9.13 -6.78 25.67
N SER A 5 -8.90 -8.11 25.69
CA SER A 5 -9.44 -9.01 26.71
C SER A 5 -8.54 -9.16 27.93
N CYS A 6 -7.22 -9.25 27.73
CA CYS A 6 -6.29 -9.52 28.83
C CYS A 6 -5.10 -8.54 28.93
N GLY A 7 -4.93 -7.64 27.95
CA GLY A 7 -3.86 -6.66 27.95
C GLY A 7 -2.49 -7.17 27.48
N ALA A 8 -2.35 -8.44 27.17
CA ALA A 8 -1.09 -9.01 26.70
C ALA A 8 -0.77 -8.55 25.26
N PRO A 9 0.50 -8.53 24.84
CA PRO A 9 0.85 -8.23 23.47
C PRO A 9 0.24 -9.24 22.50
N MET A 10 -0.24 -8.76 21.36
CA MET A 10 -0.82 -9.60 20.33
C MET A 10 0.17 -9.88 19.21
N ARG A 11 0.07 -11.06 18.63
CA ARG A 11 0.89 -11.53 17.53
C ARG A 11 0.10 -11.44 16.22
N LEU A 12 0.79 -11.02 15.15
CA LEU A 12 0.20 -11.00 13.82
C LEU A 12 0.14 -12.42 13.25
N GLU A 13 -1.05 -12.79 12.74
CA GLU A 13 -1.23 -14.09 12.10
C GLU A 13 -0.64 -14.14 10.69
N SER A 14 -0.49 -15.37 10.19
CA SER A 14 0.08 -15.60 8.86
C SER A 14 -0.82 -15.09 7.72
N ASP A 15 -2.12 -14.88 7.98
CA ASP A 15 -3.03 -14.27 7.01
C ASP A 15 -2.83 -12.76 6.85
N ALA A 16 -1.99 -12.17 7.69
CA ALA A 16 -1.64 -10.75 7.72
C ALA A 16 -2.83 -9.79 7.97
N GLU A 17 -4.00 -10.29 8.33
CA GLU A 17 -5.17 -9.44 8.58
C GLU A 17 -5.72 -9.54 10.00
N SER A 18 -5.28 -10.52 10.79
CA SER A 18 -5.73 -10.70 12.15
C SER A 18 -4.58 -10.74 13.15
N LEU A 19 -4.91 -10.42 14.39
CA LEU A 19 -4.01 -10.48 15.53
C LEU A 19 -4.50 -11.52 16.52
N THR A 20 -3.60 -12.36 17.01
CA THR A 20 -3.90 -13.40 17.99
C THR A 20 -3.19 -13.10 19.29
N CYS A 21 -3.91 -13.24 20.39
CA CYS A 21 -3.32 -13.21 21.72
C CYS A 21 -2.87 -14.62 22.12
N ASP A 22 -1.55 -14.83 22.26
CA ASP A 22 -1.01 -16.12 22.68
C ASP A 22 -1.35 -16.45 24.14
N TYR A 23 -1.78 -15.45 24.91
CA TYR A 23 -2.06 -15.60 26.33
C TYR A 23 -3.49 -16.10 26.59
N CYS A 24 -4.49 -15.47 25.98
CA CYS A 24 -5.89 -15.83 26.19
C CYS A 24 -6.58 -16.43 24.95
N GLY A 25 -5.89 -16.52 23.82
CA GLY A 25 -6.42 -17.10 22.59
C GLY A 25 -7.36 -16.19 21.79
N SER A 26 -7.57 -14.95 22.21
CA SER A 26 -8.46 -14.02 21.50
C SER A 26 -7.90 -13.63 20.14
N ASN A 27 -8.78 -13.58 19.14
CA ASN A 27 -8.47 -13.08 17.80
C ASN A 27 -9.12 -11.71 17.60
N VAL A 28 -8.37 -10.81 17.00
CA VAL A 28 -8.88 -9.46 16.66
C VAL A 28 -8.64 -9.21 15.18
N PHE A 29 -9.70 -8.78 14.49
CA PHE A 29 -9.65 -8.28 13.11
C PHE A 29 -9.83 -6.76 13.17
N PRO A 30 -8.76 -5.97 13.03
CA PRO A 30 -8.90 -4.52 13.03
C PRO A 30 -9.86 -4.08 11.92
N GLU A 31 -10.63 -3.03 12.18
CA GLU A 31 -11.54 -2.50 11.17
C GLU A 31 -10.77 -1.94 9.99
N LYS A 32 -11.36 -2.07 8.80
CA LYS A 32 -10.81 -1.47 7.59
C LYS A 32 -11.09 0.01 7.54
N THR A 33 -10.10 0.78 7.12
CA THR A 33 -10.31 2.18 6.77
C THR A 33 -11.15 2.29 5.48
N ASP A 34 -11.54 3.52 5.11
CA ASP A 34 -12.32 3.75 3.89
C ASP A 34 -11.60 3.28 2.61
N ASP A 35 -10.27 3.26 2.64
CA ASP A 35 -9.45 2.78 1.53
C ASP A 35 -9.07 1.29 1.65
N GLY A 36 -9.72 0.56 2.54
CA GLY A 36 -9.60 -0.89 2.68
C GLY A 36 -8.37 -1.36 3.44
N VAL A 37 -7.69 -0.49 4.16
CA VAL A 37 -6.49 -0.81 4.94
C VAL A 37 -6.86 -1.16 6.38
N ARG A 38 -6.24 -2.23 6.90
CA ARG A 38 -6.32 -2.56 8.33
C ARG A 38 -5.01 -2.16 9.00
N VAL A 39 -5.08 -1.26 9.96
CA VAL A 39 -3.92 -0.86 10.76
C VAL A 39 -3.68 -1.92 11.83
N LEU A 40 -2.48 -2.52 11.84
CA LEU A 40 -2.16 -3.66 12.67
C LEU A 40 -1.26 -3.34 13.86
N GLY A 41 -0.53 -2.22 13.82
CA GLY A 41 0.47 -1.93 14.82
C GLY A 41 0.70 -0.46 15.08
N ALA A 42 1.63 -0.20 16.00
CA ALA A 42 2.09 1.14 16.35
C ALA A 42 3.03 1.69 15.28
N PRO A 43 3.33 3.00 15.30
CA PRO A 43 4.31 3.58 14.38
C PRO A 43 5.67 2.88 14.48
N THR A 44 6.27 2.64 13.32
CA THR A 44 7.62 2.06 13.19
C THR A 44 8.66 3.17 13.12
N ASP A 45 9.94 2.79 13.03
CA ASP A 45 11.05 3.73 12.83
C ASP A 45 11.13 4.24 11.38
N GLU A 46 10.41 3.64 10.45
CA GLU A 46 10.37 4.09 9.07
C GLU A 46 9.38 5.24 8.92
N MET A 47 9.86 6.35 8.38
CA MET A 47 9.09 7.60 8.33
C MET A 47 8.44 7.79 6.97
N CYS A 48 7.21 8.30 6.98
CA CYS A 48 6.53 8.67 5.74
C CYS A 48 7.36 9.69 4.96
N PRO A 49 7.64 9.44 3.67
CA PRO A 49 8.47 10.36 2.90
C PRO A 49 7.80 11.71 2.62
N LYS A 50 6.49 11.81 2.82
CA LYS A 50 5.73 13.05 2.63
C LYS A 50 5.42 13.79 3.94
N CYS A 51 5.07 13.04 4.99
CA CYS A 51 4.55 13.61 6.23
C CYS A 51 5.56 13.60 7.36
N SER A 52 6.64 12.84 7.24
CA SER A 52 7.65 12.65 8.29
C SER A 52 7.07 12.07 9.58
N MET A 53 5.96 11.35 9.47
CA MET A 53 5.37 10.57 10.57
C MET A 53 5.78 9.11 10.48
N GLY A 54 5.88 8.43 11.62
CA GLY A 54 6.17 6.99 11.61
C GLY A 54 5.10 6.20 10.87
N LEU A 55 5.52 5.39 9.90
CA LEU A 55 4.64 4.48 9.19
C LEU A 55 4.21 3.35 10.13
N VAL A 56 2.96 2.91 10.01
CA VAL A 56 2.42 1.83 10.85
C VAL A 56 2.34 0.52 10.06
N ASP A 57 2.50 -0.59 10.76
CA ASP A 57 2.22 -1.91 10.17
C ASP A 57 0.74 -2.00 9.83
N ALA A 58 0.45 -2.43 8.62
CA ALA A 58 -0.92 -2.53 8.13
C ALA A 58 -1.05 -3.68 7.12
N ALA A 59 -2.28 -3.98 6.74
CA ALA A 59 -2.58 -4.97 5.72
C ALA A 59 -3.63 -4.43 4.75
N PHE A 60 -3.47 -4.82 3.50
CA PHE A 60 -4.44 -4.55 2.44
C PHE A 60 -4.63 -5.84 1.63
N SER A 61 -5.86 -6.34 1.55
CA SER A 61 -6.20 -7.59 0.85
C SER A 61 -5.27 -8.76 1.20
N GLY A 62 -4.97 -8.93 2.48
CA GLY A 62 -4.10 -10.02 2.95
C GLY A 62 -2.60 -9.77 2.77
N VAL A 63 -2.20 -8.61 2.30
CA VAL A 63 -0.79 -8.26 2.04
C VAL A 63 -0.29 -7.26 3.06
N ARG A 64 0.91 -7.52 3.60
CA ARG A 64 1.56 -6.62 4.56
C ARG A 64 2.10 -5.39 3.85
N ILE A 65 1.79 -4.23 4.42
CA ILE A 65 2.28 -2.93 3.96
C ILE A 65 2.70 -2.07 5.15
N LEU A 66 3.41 -0.98 4.88
CA LEU A 66 3.54 0.13 5.80
C LEU A 66 2.65 1.26 5.32
N TYR A 67 1.98 1.93 6.26
CA TYR A 67 0.89 2.85 5.94
C TYR A 67 1.05 4.14 6.73
N CYS A 68 0.80 5.28 6.08
CA CYS A 68 0.76 6.57 6.75
C CYS A 68 -0.69 6.92 7.10
N THR A 69 -0.97 7.04 8.39
CA THR A 69 -2.33 7.36 8.85
C THR A 69 -2.74 8.80 8.53
N ARG A 70 -1.79 9.67 8.19
CA ARG A 70 -2.06 11.07 7.86
C ARG A 70 -2.35 11.27 6.38
N CYS A 71 -1.42 10.92 5.49
CA CYS A 71 -1.61 11.11 4.05
C CYS A 71 -2.21 9.89 3.35
N ARG A 72 -2.35 8.77 4.07
CA ARG A 72 -2.87 7.49 3.57
C ARG A 72 -2.06 6.89 2.43
N GLY A 73 -0.80 7.28 2.31
CA GLY A 73 0.14 6.64 1.40
C GLY A 73 0.61 5.30 1.95
N MET A 74 1.11 4.45 1.07
CA MET A 74 1.57 3.11 1.46
C MET A 74 2.94 2.79 0.87
N LEU A 75 3.74 2.07 1.65
CA LEU A 75 5.02 1.51 1.24
C LEU A 75 4.86 -0.01 1.12
N ILE A 76 5.19 -0.56 -0.05
CA ILE A 76 4.97 -1.97 -0.35
C ILE A 76 6.16 -2.52 -1.12
N GLY A 77 6.51 -3.81 -0.89
CA GLY A 77 7.55 -4.47 -1.68
C GLY A 77 7.18 -4.59 -3.15
N MET A 78 8.14 -4.40 -4.05
CA MET A 78 7.90 -4.42 -5.50
C MET A 78 7.28 -5.73 -5.98
N GLU A 79 7.78 -6.87 -5.54
CA GLU A 79 7.25 -8.18 -5.93
C GLU A 79 5.84 -8.40 -5.41
N VAL A 80 5.62 -7.99 -4.16
CA VAL A 80 4.30 -8.09 -3.50
C VAL A 80 3.31 -7.18 -4.20
N PHE A 81 3.72 -5.98 -4.57
CA PHE A 81 2.90 -5.02 -5.30
C PHE A 81 2.45 -5.58 -6.66
N ALA A 82 3.37 -6.15 -7.43
CA ALA A 82 3.06 -6.74 -8.73
C ALA A 82 2.03 -7.86 -8.61
N ALA A 83 2.21 -8.76 -7.64
CA ALA A 83 1.26 -9.84 -7.38
C ALA A 83 -0.10 -9.33 -6.92
N LEU A 84 -0.11 -8.31 -6.06
CA LEU A 84 -1.34 -7.70 -5.56
C LEU A 84 -2.14 -7.03 -6.68
N VAL A 85 -1.48 -6.28 -7.55
CA VAL A 85 -2.13 -5.65 -8.71
C VAL A 85 -2.79 -6.71 -9.58
N GLN A 86 -2.10 -7.80 -9.88
CA GLN A 86 -2.66 -8.87 -10.71
C GLN A 86 -3.88 -9.51 -10.05
N THR A 87 -3.81 -9.79 -8.76
CA THR A 87 -4.94 -10.35 -8.00
C THR A 87 -6.14 -9.41 -8.00
N LEU A 88 -5.92 -8.13 -7.75
CA LEU A 88 -7.00 -7.14 -7.70
C LEU A 88 -7.64 -6.95 -9.08
N ARG A 89 -6.86 -6.93 -10.14
CA ARG A 89 -7.38 -6.75 -11.50
C ARG A 89 -8.15 -7.98 -11.98
N ASN A 90 -7.73 -9.19 -11.62
CA ASN A 90 -8.43 -10.42 -11.98
C ASN A 90 -9.82 -10.51 -11.37
N GLY A 91 -10.06 -9.87 -10.23
CA GLY A 91 -11.35 -9.87 -9.54
C GLY A 91 -12.27 -8.73 -9.93
N GLN A 92 -11.88 -7.86 -10.85
CA GLN A 92 -12.64 -6.66 -11.18
C GLN A 92 -13.45 -6.82 -12.46
N GLU A 93 -14.73 -6.49 -12.38
CA GLU A 93 -15.62 -6.32 -13.52
C GLU A 93 -15.91 -4.83 -13.70
N GLY A 94 -15.59 -4.32 -14.88
CA GLY A 94 -15.79 -2.92 -15.18
C GLY A 94 -14.66 -2.03 -14.68
N GLY A 95 -14.30 -1.03 -15.46
CA GLY A 95 -13.24 -0.09 -15.14
C GLY A 95 -13.79 1.26 -14.72
N ILE A 96 -13.02 1.95 -13.85
CA ILE A 96 -13.22 3.37 -13.61
C ILE A 96 -12.47 4.11 -14.72
N ALA A 97 -13.10 5.13 -15.30
CA ALA A 97 -12.45 5.94 -16.34
C ALA A 97 -11.11 6.47 -15.81
N PRO A 98 -10.02 6.36 -16.57
CA PRO A 98 -8.73 6.84 -16.14
C PRO A 98 -8.72 8.34 -15.98
N LYS A 99 -8.10 8.81 -14.90
CA LYS A 99 -7.86 10.25 -14.71
C LYS A 99 -6.53 10.63 -15.36
N ALA A 100 -6.44 11.84 -15.85
CA ALA A 100 -5.16 12.37 -16.28
C ALA A 100 -4.19 12.40 -15.08
N PRO A 101 -2.91 12.02 -15.28
CA PRO A 101 -1.94 12.08 -14.20
C PRO A 101 -1.59 13.53 -13.85
N ASP A 102 -1.31 13.78 -12.59
CA ASP A 102 -0.74 15.07 -12.17
C ASP A 102 0.77 15.03 -12.42
N ARG A 103 1.19 15.61 -13.57
CA ARG A 103 2.60 15.57 -13.97
C ARG A 103 3.52 16.34 -13.05
N SER A 104 3.00 17.22 -12.20
CA SER A 104 3.82 17.91 -11.20
C SER A 104 4.42 16.92 -10.17
N GLU A 105 3.81 15.76 -10.00
CA GLU A 105 4.34 14.72 -9.14
C GLU A 105 5.69 14.18 -9.62
N LEU A 106 6.01 14.29 -10.90
CA LEU A 106 7.31 13.86 -11.43
C LEU A 106 8.49 14.67 -10.88
N ASP A 107 8.22 15.88 -10.40
CA ASP A 107 9.25 16.75 -9.82
C ASP A 107 9.47 16.50 -8.32
N ARG A 108 8.71 15.58 -7.71
CA ARG A 108 8.82 15.27 -6.30
C ARG A 108 10.17 14.61 -5.98
N ARG A 109 10.71 14.98 -4.82
CA ARG A 109 11.92 14.40 -4.27
C ARG A 109 11.59 13.71 -2.96
N LEU A 110 11.32 12.40 -3.04
CA LEU A 110 11.04 11.59 -1.86
C LEU A 110 12.25 10.71 -1.54
N ASN A 111 12.52 10.53 -0.26
CA ASN A 111 13.57 9.64 0.21
C ASN A 111 12.96 8.33 0.69
N CYS A 112 13.64 7.22 0.39
CA CYS A 112 13.19 5.90 0.84
C CYS A 112 13.13 5.86 2.37
N PRO A 113 11.98 5.47 2.97
CA PRO A 113 11.88 5.34 4.42
C PRO A 113 12.86 4.36 5.04
N HIS A 114 13.33 3.39 4.28
CA HIS A 114 14.22 2.35 4.77
C HIS A 114 15.71 2.73 4.68
N CYS A 115 16.19 3.12 3.49
CA CYS A 115 17.60 3.42 3.27
C CYS A 115 17.94 4.89 3.22
N HIS A 116 16.94 5.78 3.24
CA HIS A 116 17.06 7.24 3.21
C HIS A 116 17.66 7.83 1.94
N GLN A 117 17.89 7.00 0.91
CA GLN A 117 18.34 7.47 -0.39
C GLN A 117 17.16 8.00 -1.21
N ALA A 118 17.43 8.88 -2.17
CA ALA A 118 16.41 9.42 -3.04
C ALA A 118 15.74 8.30 -3.86
N MET A 119 14.41 8.32 -3.90
CA MET A 119 13.62 7.40 -4.71
C MET A 119 13.47 7.95 -6.12
N ASP A 120 13.31 7.05 -7.10
CA ASP A 120 12.95 7.42 -8.46
C ASP A 120 11.44 7.65 -8.55
N THR A 121 11.03 8.77 -9.13
CA THR A 121 9.62 9.08 -9.36
C THR A 121 9.36 9.03 -10.85
N HIS A 122 8.41 8.19 -11.26
CA HIS A 122 8.12 7.93 -12.67
C HIS A 122 6.70 7.41 -12.86
N PHE A 123 6.27 7.33 -14.11
CA PHE A 123 5.01 6.70 -14.43
C PHE A 123 5.08 5.19 -14.14
N TYR A 124 4.02 4.69 -13.54
CA TYR A 124 3.81 3.25 -13.43
C TYR A 124 3.64 2.67 -14.84
N ALA A 125 4.35 1.60 -15.15
CA ALA A 125 4.39 0.99 -16.48
C ALA A 125 3.12 0.20 -16.83
N GLY A 126 2.13 0.16 -15.96
CA GLY A 126 0.85 -0.48 -16.16
C GLY A 126 -0.30 0.52 -16.32
N PRO A 127 -1.54 0.03 -16.23
CA PRO A 127 -2.73 0.86 -16.39
C PRO A 127 -2.94 1.81 -15.22
N GLY A 128 -3.76 2.85 -15.42
CA GLY A 128 -4.22 3.75 -14.35
C GLY A 128 -3.66 5.16 -14.41
N ASN A 129 -2.70 5.45 -15.30
CA ASN A 129 -2.05 6.75 -15.39
C ASN A 129 -1.52 7.25 -14.05
N VAL A 130 -0.82 6.37 -13.35
CA VAL A 130 -0.34 6.61 -11.99
C VAL A 130 1.15 6.94 -12.01
N ILE A 131 1.53 7.94 -11.25
CA ILE A 131 2.93 8.27 -10.97
C ILE A 131 3.24 7.76 -9.56
N LEU A 132 4.32 7.00 -9.43
CA LEU A 132 4.77 6.46 -8.15
C LEU A 132 6.26 6.70 -7.95
N SER A 133 6.72 6.48 -6.74
CA SER A 133 8.14 6.53 -6.41
C SER A 133 8.61 5.16 -5.97
N ASP A 134 9.82 4.79 -6.36
CA ASP A 134 10.39 3.49 -5.96
C ASP A 134 11.83 3.59 -5.51
N CYS A 135 12.24 2.59 -4.75
CA CYS A 135 13.63 2.39 -4.35
C CYS A 135 14.07 1.01 -4.82
N GLU A 136 14.85 0.95 -5.90
CA GLU A 136 15.35 -0.32 -6.42
C GLU A 136 16.29 -1.03 -5.43
N ARG A 137 17.07 -0.26 -4.67
CA ARG A 137 17.98 -0.82 -3.66
C ARG A 137 17.24 -1.64 -2.61
N CYS A 138 16.08 -1.15 -2.15
CA CYS A 138 15.28 -1.81 -1.12
C CYS A 138 14.14 -2.64 -1.70
N SER A 139 13.92 -2.58 -3.01
CA SER A 139 12.79 -3.20 -3.72
C SER A 139 11.44 -2.77 -3.13
N LEU A 140 11.26 -1.48 -2.95
CA LEU A 140 10.06 -0.88 -2.36
C LEU A 140 9.41 0.12 -3.31
N ASP A 141 8.09 0.11 -3.35
CA ASP A 141 7.27 1.09 -4.03
C ASP A 141 6.52 1.96 -3.03
N TRP A 142 6.45 3.25 -3.29
CA TRP A 142 5.62 4.19 -2.54
C TRP A 142 4.45 4.65 -3.40
N LEU A 143 3.24 4.47 -2.89
CA LEU A 143 2.00 4.88 -3.55
C LEU A 143 1.24 5.87 -2.68
N ASP A 144 0.86 7.00 -3.26
CA ASP A 144 -0.03 7.94 -2.59
C ASP A 144 -1.44 7.37 -2.48
N HIS A 145 -2.24 7.99 -1.61
CA HIS A 145 -3.62 7.59 -1.38
C HIS A 145 -4.42 7.45 -2.68
N GLY A 146 -5.10 6.34 -2.81
CA GLY A 146 -5.99 6.06 -3.94
C GLY A 146 -5.31 5.51 -5.19
N LYS A 147 -3.99 5.56 -5.29
CA LYS A 147 -3.28 5.13 -6.51
C LYS A 147 -3.39 3.63 -6.76
N LEU A 148 -3.33 2.81 -5.72
CA LEU A 148 -3.50 1.36 -5.87
C LEU A 148 -4.88 1.02 -6.43
N LEU A 149 -5.93 1.65 -5.94
CA LEU A 149 -7.29 1.43 -6.43
C LEU A 149 -7.46 1.93 -7.86
N ARG A 150 -6.81 3.03 -8.23
CA ARG A 150 -6.80 3.50 -9.63
C ARG A 150 -6.20 2.46 -10.56
N ILE A 151 -5.09 1.84 -10.16
CA ILE A 151 -4.47 0.77 -10.95
C ILE A 151 -5.39 -0.45 -11.02
N ALA A 152 -5.96 -0.84 -9.89
CA ALA A 152 -6.82 -2.03 -9.80
C ALA A 152 -8.08 -1.90 -10.66
N HIS A 153 -8.68 -0.73 -10.72
CA HIS A 153 -9.93 -0.46 -11.43
C HIS A 153 -9.74 0.14 -12.83
N ALA A 154 -8.50 0.38 -13.26
CA ALA A 154 -8.26 0.96 -14.57
C ALA A 154 -8.64 -0.02 -15.69
N PRO A 155 -9.18 0.47 -16.83
CA PRO A 155 -9.40 -0.36 -17.99
C PRO A 155 -8.06 -0.85 -18.54
N ASP A 156 -8.10 -1.95 -19.30
CA ASP A 156 -6.91 -2.55 -19.91
C ASP A 156 -6.43 -1.69 -21.09
N ALA A 157 -5.50 -0.79 -20.84
CA ALA A 157 -5.00 0.16 -21.82
C ALA A 157 -4.32 -0.52 -23.03
N LEU A 158 -3.72 -1.71 -22.83
CA LEU A 158 -3.05 -2.42 -23.90
C LEU A 158 -4.03 -2.97 -24.95
N ARG A 159 -5.26 -3.27 -24.55
CA ARG A 159 -6.29 -3.69 -25.49
C ARG A 159 -6.84 -2.55 -26.30
N GLU A 160 -6.99 -1.40 -25.73
CA GLU A 160 -7.49 -0.21 -26.44
C GLU A 160 -6.53 0.24 -27.53
N GLU A 161 -5.23 0.20 -27.27
CA GLU A 161 -4.22 0.52 -28.28
C GLU A 161 -4.17 -0.52 -29.41
N ALA A 162 -4.46 -1.76 -29.13
CA ALA A 162 -4.46 -2.82 -30.13
C ALA A 162 -5.71 -2.78 -31.03
N GLU A 163 -6.81 -2.25 -30.55
CA GLU A 163 -8.06 -2.10 -31.32
C GLU A 163 -8.14 -0.79 -32.11
N ALA A 164 -7.29 0.14 -31.79
CA ALA A 164 -7.20 1.41 -32.50
C ALA A 164 -6.23 1.31 -33.69
#